data_4641e5fb47bfa0ba22bebbf3008c8f4b
#
_entry.id   4641e5fb47bfa0ba22bebbf3008c8f4b
#
_cell.length_a   1.000
_cell.length_b   1.000
_cell.length_c   1.000
_cell.angle_alpha   90.00
_cell.angle_beta   90.00
_cell.angle_gamma   90.00
#
_symmetry.space_group_name_H-M   'P 1'
#
loop_
_entity.id
_entity.type
_entity.pdbx_description
1 polymer ?
#
loop_
_entity_poly.entity_id
_entity_poly.type
_entity_poly.pdbx_seq_one_letter_code
_entity_poly.pdbx_strand_id
1 'polypeptide(L)'
;MRCAICLEKGKDYHTITVDTDGSPAFVGAILYGKYQTLKRVEKLLKLGDLFELHETINPITNLGHYILKDGSRVQEVRLQEGVCISKYRDVRQIENGVIKKKSSIKPRVYPNPKTACLCEGVDYVYVFNAAKEQWTTWGVDAKSKQFIKLKVNYMLYIKNLICREDMSELTETEKSKLSYID
;
A
#
# COMPACT_ATOMS: atom_id res chain seq x y z
N MET A 1 4.92 10.58 -5.76
CA MET A 1 5.22 9.26 -6.38
C MET A 1 4.10 8.31 -6.00
N ARG A 2 3.46 7.70 -6.99
CA ARG A 2 2.32 6.79 -6.80
C ARG A 2 2.75 5.35 -7.08
N CYS A 3 2.07 4.38 -6.49
CA CYS A 3 2.29 2.98 -6.80
C CYS A 3 0.99 2.18 -6.87
N ALA A 4 1.08 0.98 -7.46
CA ALA A 4 0.05 -0.04 -7.41
C ALA A 4 0.48 -1.22 -6.54
N ILE A 5 -0.47 -1.80 -5.84
CA ILE A 5 -0.31 -3.04 -5.07
C ILE A 5 -1.18 -4.08 -5.74
N CYS A 6 -0.59 -5.15 -6.22
CA CYS A 6 -1.25 -6.23 -6.93
C CYS A 6 -1.17 -7.53 -6.13
N LEU A 7 -2.30 -8.23 -6.06
CA LEU A 7 -2.36 -9.63 -5.62
C LEU A 7 -2.51 -10.51 -6.86
N GLU A 8 -1.49 -11.30 -7.15
CA GLU A 8 -1.46 -12.25 -8.25
C GLU A 8 -2.15 -13.56 -7.84
N LYS A 9 -3.25 -13.87 -8.50
CA LYS A 9 -3.99 -15.13 -8.37
C LYS A 9 -4.15 -15.76 -9.75
N GLY A 10 -3.35 -16.76 -10.05
CA GLY A 10 -3.33 -17.37 -11.39
C GLY A 10 -2.88 -16.37 -12.46
N LYS A 11 -3.78 -16.00 -13.36
CA LYS A 11 -3.52 -15.04 -14.44
C LYS A 11 -3.99 -13.62 -14.12
N ASP A 12 -4.62 -13.42 -12.98
CA ASP A 12 -5.27 -12.18 -12.61
C ASP A 12 -4.46 -11.42 -11.56
N TYR A 13 -4.28 -10.13 -11.80
CA TYR A 13 -3.61 -9.18 -10.92
C TYR A 13 -4.64 -8.21 -10.33
N HIS A 14 -5.14 -8.55 -9.12
CA HIS A 14 -6.10 -7.72 -8.40
C HIS A 14 -5.38 -6.53 -7.80
N THR A 15 -5.75 -5.31 -8.20
CA THR A 15 -4.93 -4.12 -8.03
C THR A 15 -5.65 -3.00 -7.30
N ILE A 16 -4.97 -2.40 -6.32
CA ILE A 16 -5.30 -1.12 -5.69
C ILE A 16 -4.14 -0.14 -5.88
N THR A 17 -4.37 1.15 -5.69
CA THR A 17 -3.33 2.19 -5.77
C THR A 17 -3.06 2.84 -4.42
N VAL A 18 -1.83 3.39 -4.28
CA VAL A 18 -1.42 4.25 -3.17
C VAL A 18 -0.93 5.57 -3.74
N ASP A 19 -1.48 6.69 -3.25
CA ASP A 19 -1.20 8.01 -3.82
C ASP A 19 0.07 8.65 -3.28
N THR A 20 0.44 8.36 -2.04
CA THR A 20 1.58 8.99 -1.38
C THR A 20 2.72 8.02 -1.16
N ASP A 21 3.91 8.53 -1.41
CA ASP A 21 5.21 7.88 -1.19
C ASP A 21 5.32 6.41 -1.63
N GLY A 22 4.89 6.14 -2.88
CA GLY A 22 4.92 4.80 -3.47
C GLY A 22 6.32 4.22 -3.72
N SER A 23 7.38 4.82 -3.16
CA SER A 23 8.77 4.41 -3.36
C SER A 23 9.10 3.05 -2.73
N PRO A 24 10.14 2.36 -3.22
CA PRO A 24 10.65 1.16 -2.58
C PRO A 24 11.10 1.38 -1.13
N ALA A 25 11.65 2.55 -0.83
CA ALA A 25 12.14 2.88 0.50
C ALA A 25 11.02 3.06 1.53
N PHE A 26 9.80 3.36 1.11
CA PHE A 26 8.65 3.56 2.01
C PHE A 26 7.60 2.47 1.82
N VAL A 27 6.74 2.56 0.80
CA VAL A 27 5.69 1.56 0.57
C VAL A 27 6.27 0.16 0.38
N GLY A 28 7.32 0.03 -0.41
CA GLY A 28 7.97 -1.26 -0.62
C GLY A 28 8.48 -1.87 0.68
N ALA A 29 9.16 -1.08 1.53
CA ALA A 29 9.67 -1.56 2.82
C ALA A 29 8.55 -2.01 3.76
N ILE A 30 7.43 -1.28 3.83
CA ILE A 30 6.26 -1.66 4.62
C ILE A 30 5.65 -2.96 4.11
N LEU A 31 5.46 -3.11 2.79
CA LEU A 31 4.90 -4.33 2.21
C LEU A 31 5.77 -5.56 2.48
N TYR A 32 7.07 -5.45 2.21
CA TYR A 32 8.03 -6.55 2.42
C TYR A 32 8.25 -6.87 3.90
N GLY A 33 8.14 -5.87 4.78
CA GLY A 33 8.32 -6.04 6.23
C GLY A 33 7.08 -6.51 6.97
N LYS A 34 5.90 -6.02 6.58
CA LYS A 34 4.68 -6.17 7.39
C LYS A 34 3.55 -6.95 6.72
N TYR A 35 3.52 -7.05 5.39
CA TYR A 35 2.45 -7.72 4.62
C TYR A 35 2.97 -9.00 3.96
N GLN A 36 3.35 -10.00 4.77
CA GLN A 36 4.05 -11.19 4.29
C GLN A 36 3.16 -12.43 4.12
N THR A 37 1.88 -12.34 4.44
CA THR A 37 0.93 -13.45 4.31
C THR A 37 -0.22 -13.09 3.39
N LEU A 38 -0.72 -14.09 2.65
CA LEU A 38 -1.88 -13.92 1.75
C LEU A 38 -3.07 -13.30 2.47
N LYS A 39 -3.39 -13.80 3.67
CA LYS A 39 -4.50 -13.29 4.48
C LYS A 39 -4.39 -11.79 4.78
N ARG A 40 -3.17 -11.30 5.05
CA ARG A 40 -2.95 -9.90 5.37
C ARG A 40 -3.02 -9.03 4.12
N VAL A 41 -2.48 -9.50 3.00
CA VAL A 41 -2.57 -8.81 1.70
C VAL A 41 -4.02 -8.75 1.21
N GLU A 42 -4.80 -9.82 1.36
CA GLU A 42 -6.23 -9.80 1.01
C GLU A 42 -7.03 -8.78 1.84
N LYS A 43 -6.72 -8.66 3.14
CA LYS A 43 -7.33 -7.63 3.99
C LYS A 43 -6.96 -6.22 3.54
N LEU A 44 -5.70 -6.00 3.12
CA LEU A 44 -5.25 -4.73 2.58
C LEU A 44 -6.02 -4.36 1.30
N LEU A 45 -6.13 -5.29 0.35
CA LEU A 45 -6.83 -5.02 -0.90
C LEU A 45 -8.33 -4.71 -0.70
N LYS A 46 -8.95 -5.25 0.35
CA LYS A 46 -10.35 -4.94 0.70
C LYS A 46 -10.58 -3.48 1.11
N LEU A 47 -9.53 -2.76 1.48
CA LEU A 47 -9.63 -1.32 1.74
C LEU A 47 -9.84 -0.50 0.46
N GLY A 48 -9.59 -1.07 -0.72
CA GLY A 48 -9.56 -0.36 -1.99
C GLY A 48 -8.36 0.58 -2.09
N ASP A 49 -8.45 1.61 -2.93
CA ASP A 49 -7.37 2.57 -3.10
C ASP A 49 -7.06 3.32 -1.81
N LEU A 50 -5.76 3.57 -1.59
CA LEU A 50 -5.25 4.22 -0.40
C LEU A 50 -4.70 5.61 -0.72
N PHE A 51 -4.84 6.53 0.24
CA PHE A 51 -3.99 7.73 0.28
C PHE A 51 -2.61 7.36 0.77
N GLU A 52 -2.55 6.63 1.90
CA GLU A 52 -1.30 6.24 2.55
C GLU A 52 -1.35 4.79 2.99
N LEU A 53 -0.23 4.09 2.82
CA LEU A 53 0.00 2.75 3.35
C LEU A 53 0.82 2.85 4.64
N HIS A 54 0.37 2.11 5.65
CA HIS A 54 1.06 1.91 6.93
C HIS A 54 0.96 0.47 7.40
N GLU A 55 1.49 0.16 8.59
CA GLU A 55 1.55 -1.20 9.12
C GLU A 55 0.19 -1.71 9.60
N THR A 56 -0.70 -0.82 10.04
CA THR A 56 -1.99 -1.17 10.62
C THR A 56 -3.13 -0.91 9.64
N ILE A 57 -3.99 -1.91 9.44
CA ILE A 57 -5.13 -1.85 8.50
C ILE A 57 -6.36 -1.25 9.18
N ASN A 58 -6.67 -1.67 10.41
CA ASN A 58 -7.88 -1.30 11.10
C ASN A 58 -7.67 -0.03 11.94
N PRO A 59 -8.55 0.97 11.81
CA PRO A 59 -8.49 2.15 12.65
C PRO A 59 -8.81 1.77 14.11
N ILE A 60 -8.13 2.42 15.05
CA ILE A 60 -8.51 2.38 16.46
C ILE A 60 -9.71 3.32 16.66
N THR A 61 -10.63 2.97 17.55
CA THR A 61 -11.75 3.84 17.92
C THR A 61 -11.24 5.13 18.61
N ASN A 62 -11.90 6.27 18.36
CA ASN A 62 -11.56 7.62 18.87
C ASN A 62 -10.39 8.31 18.17
N LEU A 63 -10.41 8.30 16.86
CA LEU A 63 -9.41 9.00 16.06
C LEU A 63 -9.71 10.48 15.92
N GLY A 64 -8.65 11.28 15.91
CA GLY A 64 -8.71 12.65 15.45
C GLY A 64 -9.01 12.73 13.96
N HIS A 65 -9.66 13.82 13.57
CA HIS A 65 -9.84 14.14 12.16
C HIS A 65 -9.23 15.49 11.87
N TYR A 66 -8.87 15.70 10.62
CA TYR A 66 -8.74 17.05 10.10
C TYR A 66 -9.62 17.21 8.88
N ILE A 67 -9.98 18.47 8.59
CA ILE A 67 -10.81 18.82 7.47
C ILE A 67 -9.99 19.66 6.51
N LEU A 68 -9.80 19.17 5.29
CA LEU A 68 -9.24 19.93 4.20
C LEU A 68 -10.35 20.64 3.44
N LYS A 69 -10.16 21.91 3.20
CA LYS A 69 -11.03 22.70 2.30
C LYS A 69 -10.29 22.91 0.99
N ASP A 70 -10.90 22.45 -0.09
CA ASP A 70 -10.41 22.67 -1.43
C ASP A 70 -11.55 23.27 -2.27
N GLY A 71 -11.55 24.58 -2.41
CA GLY A 71 -12.63 25.30 -3.09
C GLY A 71 -14.00 25.04 -2.45
N SER A 72 -14.90 24.38 -3.19
CA SER A 72 -16.23 23.99 -2.73
C SER A 72 -16.29 22.66 -2.00
N ARG A 73 -15.15 21.95 -1.85
CA ARG A 73 -15.07 20.61 -1.26
C ARG A 73 -14.48 20.66 0.13
N VAL A 74 -15.10 19.93 1.04
CA VAL A 74 -14.55 19.64 2.37
C VAL A 74 -14.24 18.15 2.42
N GLN A 75 -12.99 17.81 2.67
CA GLN A 75 -12.56 16.42 2.88
C GLN A 75 -12.28 16.21 4.37
N GLU A 76 -12.91 15.21 4.93
CA GLU A 76 -12.65 14.75 6.29
C GLU A 76 -11.80 13.50 6.21
N VAL A 77 -10.65 13.51 6.88
CA VAL A 77 -9.69 12.41 6.90
C VAL A 77 -9.44 12.03 8.35
N ARG A 78 -9.47 10.73 8.63
CA ARG A 78 -9.00 10.21 9.91
C ARG A 78 -7.49 10.27 9.94
N LEU A 79 -6.95 10.87 10.99
CA LEU A 79 -5.52 10.92 11.25
C LEU A 79 -5.19 10.03 12.44
N GLN A 80 -4.47 8.98 12.18
CA GLN A 80 -3.84 8.14 13.19
C GLN A 80 -2.51 7.67 12.66
N GLU A 81 -1.47 7.83 13.45
CA GLU A 81 -0.15 7.37 13.09
C GLU A 81 -0.11 5.86 12.92
N GLY A 82 0.60 5.38 11.90
CA GLY A 82 0.75 3.97 11.60
C GLY A 82 -0.47 3.22 11.05
N VAL A 83 -1.59 3.91 10.76
CA VAL A 83 -2.80 3.31 10.21
C VAL A 83 -3.00 3.69 8.75
N CYS A 84 -3.26 2.69 7.90
CA CYS A 84 -3.59 2.91 6.48
C CYS A 84 -4.77 3.85 6.32
N ILE A 85 -4.63 4.82 5.42
CA ILE A 85 -5.71 5.76 5.06
C ILE A 85 -6.34 5.32 3.75
N SER A 86 -7.53 4.71 3.85
CA SER A 86 -8.33 4.28 2.70
C SER A 86 -9.15 5.45 2.15
N LYS A 87 -9.11 5.63 0.82
CA LYS A 87 -9.93 6.66 0.15
C LYS A 87 -11.43 6.48 0.37
N TYR A 88 -11.88 5.25 0.53
CA TYR A 88 -13.30 4.92 0.63
C TYR A 88 -13.79 4.79 2.06
N ARG A 89 -12.97 4.29 2.96
CA ARG A 89 -13.31 4.12 4.37
C ARG A 89 -13.13 5.40 5.18
N ASP A 90 -12.01 6.10 4.96
CA ASP A 90 -11.51 7.14 5.86
C ASP A 90 -11.69 8.55 5.31
N VAL A 91 -11.85 8.71 3.99
CA VAL A 91 -12.06 10.01 3.36
C VAL A 91 -13.51 10.20 2.98
N ARG A 92 -14.10 11.27 3.48
CA ARG A 92 -15.46 11.69 3.15
C ARG A 92 -15.40 12.97 2.35
N GLN A 93 -16.06 13.00 1.19
CA GLN A 93 -16.26 14.23 0.42
C GLN A 93 -17.57 14.87 0.82
N ILE A 94 -17.51 16.15 1.18
CA ILE A 94 -18.69 16.94 1.43
C ILE A 94 -18.88 17.87 0.22
N GLU A 95 -19.96 17.65 -0.52
CA GLU A 95 -20.39 18.55 -1.60
C GLU A 95 -21.72 19.20 -1.20
N ASN A 96 -21.79 20.53 -1.26
CA ASN A 96 -22.99 21.30 -0.91
C ASN A 96 -23.56 20.99 0.49
N GLY A 97 -22.70 20.74 1.48
CA GLY A 97 -23.12 20.41 2.84
C GLY A 97 -23.59 18.96 3.05
N VAL A 98 -23.57 18.11 2.02
CA VAL A 98 -23.96 16.71 2.11
C VAL A 98 -22.74 15.80 2.07
N ILE A 99 -22.63 14.91 3.05
CA ILE A 99 -21.56 13.90 3.10
C ILE A 99 -21.88 12.80 2.08
N LYS A 100 -21.07 12.72 1.02
CA LYS A 100 -21.12 11.60 0.07
C LYS A 100 -20.21 10.47 0.56
N LYS A 101 -20.79 9.35 0.99
CA LYS A 101 -20.06 8.10 1.14
C LYS A 101 -19.76 7.54 -0.24
N LYS A 102 -18.48 7.44 -0.61
CA LYS A 102 -18.10 6.63 -1.76
C LYS A 102 -18.26 5.15 -1.39
N SER A 103 -18.97 4.39 -2.23
CA SER A 103 -19.00 2.93 -2.13
C SER A 103 -17.58 2.36 -2.27
N SER A 104 -17.27 1.29 -1.52
CA SER A 104 -15.98 0.61 -1.65
C SER A 104 -15.78 0.17 -3.11
N ILE A 105 -14.70 0.60 -3.75
CA ILE A 105 -14.33 0.12 -5.08
C ILE A 105 -13.60 -1.20 -4.90
N LYS A 106 -14.08 -2.22 -5.62
CA LYS A 106 -13.39 -3.50 -5.71
C LYS A 106 -12.03 -3.29 -6.40
N PRO A 107 -11.01 -4.06 -6.03
CA PRO A 107 -9.74 -4.06 -6.74
C PRO A 107 -9.97 -4.26 -8.26
N ARG A 108 -9.26 -3.50 -9.07
CA ARG A 108 -9.26 -3.66 -10.53
C ARG A 108 -8.42 -4.87 -10.91
N VAL A 109 -8.78 -5.55 -11.99
CA VAL A 109 -8.09 -6.76 -12.45
C VAL A 109 -7.35 -6.49 -13.75
N TYR A 110 -6.06 -6.79 -13.77
CA TYR A 110 -5.20 -6.64 -14.93
C TYR A 110 -4.51 -7.95 -15.30
N PRO A 111 -4.13 -8.16 -16.58
CA PRO A 111 -3.48 -9.38 -17.03
C PRO A 111 -2.00 -9.49 -16.65
N ASN A 112 -1.36 -8.37 -16.31
CA ASN A 112 0.05 -8.32 -15.93
C ASN A 112 0.41 -7.00 -15.24
N PRO A 113 1.58 -6.91 -14.56
CA PRO A 113 2.02 -5.71 -13.86
C PRO A 113 2.24 -4.49 -14.78
N LYS A 114 2.68 -4.70 -16.01
CA LYS A 114 2.91 -3.60 -16.97
C LYS A 114 1.60 -2.92 -17.32
N THR A 115 0.54 -3.68 -17.59
CA THR A 115 -0.79 -3.13 -17.87
C THR A 115 -1.34 -2.39 -16.65
N ALA A 116 -1.18 -2.94 -15.44
CA ALA A 116 -1.55 -2.23 -14.20
C ALA A 116 -0.81 -0.89 -14.08
N CYS A 117 0.50 -0.87 -14.29
CA CYS A 117 1.32 0.35 -14.27
C CYS A 117 0.80 1.42 -15.23
N LEU A 118 0.56 1.05 -16.47
CA LEU A 118 0.12 1.99 -17.52
C LEU A 118 -1.30 2.52 -17.27
N CYS A 119 -2.24 1.63 -16.93
CA CYS A 119 -3.64 2.01 -16.71
C CYS A 119 -3.83 2.85 -15.46
N GLU A 120 -3.06 2.59 -14.40
CA GLU A 120 -3.14 3.35 -13.16
C GLU A 120 -2.24 4.61 -13.14
N GLY A 121 -1.34 4.76 -14.10
CA GLY A 121 -0.41 5.89 -14.18
C GLY A 121 0.50 5.98 -12.95
N VAL A 122 1.12 4.86 -12.58
CA VAL A 122 1.96 4.75 -11.38
C VAL A 122 3.43 4.51 -11.73
N ASP A 123 4.32 4.83 -10.78
CA ASP A 123 5.77 4.69 -10.97
C ASP A 123 6.26 3.28 -10.64
N TYR A 124 5.63 2.63 -9.65
CA TYR A 124 5.99 1.28 -9.17
C TYR A 124 4.77 0.37 -9.07
N VAL A 125 5.00 -0.91 -9.28
CA VAL A 125 4.01 -1.98 -9.06
C VAL A 125 4.61 -3.04 -8.14
N TYR A 126 3.98 -3.25 -7.00
CA TYR A 126 4.34 -4.29 -6.04
C TYR A 126 3.39 -5.47 -6.22
N VAL A 127 3.93 -6.65 -6.53
CA VAL A 127 3.14 -7.84 -6.79
C VAL A 127 3.37 -8.88 -5.71
N PHE A 128 2.30 -9.28 -5.02
CA PHE A 128 2.30 -10.41 -4.11
C PHE A 128 1.76 -11.65 -4.84
N ASN A 129 2.59 -12.67 -4.96
CA ASN A 129 2.16 -13.95 -5.51
C ASN A 129 1.45 -14.77 -4.43
N ALA A 130 0.18 -15.09 -4.65
CA ALA A 130 -0.65 -15.77 -3.67
C ALA A 130 -0.17 -17.21 -3.35
N ALA A 131 0.38 -17.91 -4.34
CA ALA A 131 0.84 -19.30 -4.16
C ALA A 131 2.19 -19.38 -3.42
N LYS A 132 3.09 -18.43 -3.68
CA LYS A 132 4.44 -18.42 -3.10
C LYS A 132 4.55 -17.56 -1.85
N GLU A 133 3.54 -16.73 -1.57
CA GLU A 133 3.55 -15.70 -0.52
C GLU A 133 4.83 -14.83 -0.56
N GLN A 134 5.15 -14.34 -1.76
CA GLN A 134 6.35 -13.55 -2.02
C GLN A 134 6.02 -12.29 -2.79
N TRP A 135 6.70 -11.19 -2.44
CA TRP A 135 6.65 -9.93 -3.14
C TRP A 135 7.65 -9.86 -4.28
N THR A 136 7.27 -9.18 -5.34
CA THR A 136 8.17 -8.69 -6.39
C THR A 136 7.86 -7.22 -6.67
N THR A 137 8.91 -6.46 -7.04
CA THR A 137 8.80 -5.05 -7.38
C THR A 137 9.03 -4.86 -8.85
N TRP A 138 8.18 -4.08 -9.48
CA TRP A 138 8.25 -3.72 -10.89
C TRP A 138 8.26 -2.21 -11.05
N GLY A 139 8.93 -1.73 -12.07
CA GLY A 139 8.99 -0.31 -12.39
C GLY A 139 9.83 -0.05 -13.62
N VAL A 140 10.02 1.24 -13.94
CA VAL A 140 10.86 1.64 -15.06
C VAL A 140 12.31 1.70 -14.61
N ASP A 141 13.15 0.91 -15.23
CA ASP A 141 14.60 0.96 -15.01
C ASP A 141 15.18 2.30 -15.47
N ALA A 142 15.95 2.94 -14.60
CA ALA A 142 16.50 4.27 -14.86
C ALA A 142 17.45 4.32 -16.09
N LYS A 143 18.15 3.23 -16.37
CA LYS A 143 19.13 3.14 -17.46
C LYS A 143 18.48 2.74 -18.77
N SER A 144 17.76 1.62 -18.80
CA SER A 144 17.16 1.07 -20.03
C SER A 144 15.85 1.73 -20.42
N LYS A 145 15.20 2.46 -19.49
CA LYS A 145 13.86 3.05 -19.67
C LYS A 145 12.77 1.99 -19.94
N GLN A 146 13.05 0.73 -19.63
CA GLN A 146 12.11 -0.38 -19.79
C GLN A 146 11.40 -0.67 -18.49
N PHE A 147 10.14 -1.11 -18.58
CA PHE A 147 9.40 -1.62 -17.44
C PHE A 147 9.84 -3.07 -17.16
N ILE A 148 10.49 -3.26 -16.04
CA ILE A 148 11.10 -4.54 -15.66
C ILE A 148 10.86 -4.85 -14.18
N LYS A 149 11.12 -6.11 -13.81
CA LYS A 149 11.23 -6.51 -12.41
C LYS A 149 12.51 -5.93 -11.81
N LEU A 150 12.36 -5.11 -10.78
CA LEU A 150 13.46 -4.44 -10.12
C LEU A 150 14.06 -5.33 -9.02
N LYS A 151 15.38 -5.31 -8.91
CA LYS A 151 16.12 -5.89 -7.79
C LYS A 151 16.34 -4.78 -6.75
N VAL A 152 15.61 -4.85 -5.64
CA VAL A 152 15.70 -3.86 -4.55
C VAL A 152 16.15 -4.56 -3.27
N ASN A 153 17.13 -4.00 -2.60
CA ASN A 153 17.55 -4.49 -1.29
C ASN A 153 16.64 -3.91 -0.20
N TYR A 154 15.52 -4.56 0.03
CA TYR A 154 14.56 -4.12 1.05
C TYR A 154 15.05 -4.25 2.48
N MET A 155 16.06 -5.07 2.71
CA MET A 155 16.58 -5.32 4.04
C MET A 155 17.13 -4.05 4.67
N LEU A 156 17.82 -3.22 3.87
CA LEU A 156 18.32 -1.93 4.33
C LEU A 156 17.17 -1.01 4.75
N TYR A 157 16.10 -0.96 3.96
CA TYR A 157 14.93 -0.11 4.24
C TYR A 157 14.13 -0.61 5.45
N ILE A 158 13.94 -1.93 5.56
CA ILE A 158 13.26 -2.56 6.71
C ILE A 158 14.03 -2.32 8.00
N LYS A 159 15.36 -2.45 7.99
CA LYS A 159 16.20 -2.10 9.16
C LYS A 159 15.97 -0.65 9.60
N ASN A 160 15.89 0.28 8.67
CA ASN A 160 15.64 1.69 8.97
C ASN A 160 14.24 1.93 9.56
N LEU A 161 13.22 1.20 9.11
CA LEU A 161 11.88 1.25 9.68
C LEU A 161 11.86 0.72 11.11
N ILE A 162 12.51 -0.41 11.37
CA ILE A 162 12.59 -1.05 12.69
C ILE A 162 13.31 -0.16 13.70
N CYS A 163 14.35 0.56 13.29
CA CYS A 163 15.05 1.49 14.16
C CYS A 163 14.19 2.69 14.60
N ARG A 164 13.07 2.95 13.92
CA ARG A 164 12.12 4.03 14.23
C ARG A 164 10.93 3.57 15.05
N GLU A 165 10.67 2.27 15.11
CA GLU A 165 9.51 1.66 15.77
C GLU A 165 9.95 0.71 16.88
N ASP A 166 9.13 0.63 17.93
CA ASP A 166 9.32 -0.35 18.98
C ASP A 166 9.12 -1.76 18.40
N MET A 167 10.17 -2.60 18.50
CA MET A 167 10.19 -3.98 18.02
C MET A 167 9.12 -4.87 18.68
N SER A 168 8.44 -4.39 19.73
CA SER A 168 7.41 -5.13 20.46
C SER A 168 6.20 -5.52 19.63
N GLU A 169 5.93 -4.80 18.52
CA GLU A 169 4.78 -5.07 17.65
C GLU A 169 5.03 -6.11 16.54
N LEU A 170 6.26 -6.58 16.38
CA LEU A 170 6.59 -7.59 15.38
C LEU A 170 6.14 -8.98 15.84
N THR A 171 5.52 -9.75 14.95
CA THR A 171 5.28 -11.17 15.17
C THR A 171 6.59 -11.93 15.24
N GLU A 172 6.62 -13.09 15.92
CA GLU A 172 7.82 -13.93 16.00
C GLU A 172 8.32 -14.37 14.61
N THR A 173 7.41 -14.55 13.64
CA THR A 173 7.77 -14.86 12.25
C THR A 173 8.45 -13.67 11.57
N GLU A 174 8.00 -12.45 11.81
CA GLU A 174 8.63 -11.22 11.28
C GLU A 174 9.99 -10.99 11.93
N LYS A 175 10.13 -11.21 13.24
CA LYS A 175 11.42 -11.15 13.96
C LYS A 175 12.41 -12.19 13.43
N SER A 176 11.97 -13.45 13.20
CA SER A 176 12.83 -14.50 12.70
C SER A 176 13.32 -14.22 11.28
N LYS A 177 12.47 -13.68 10.40
CA LYS A 177 12.88 -13.28 9.05
C LYS A 177 13.88 -12.11 9.06
N LEU A 178 13.84 -11.26 10.08
CA LEU A 178 14.78 -10.14 10.25
C LEU A 178 16.13 -10.61 10.84
N SER A 179 16.17 -11.68 11.63
CA SER A 179 17.40 -12.22 12.22
C SER A 179 18.32 -12.94 11.21
N TYR A 180 17.83 -13.27 10.02
CA TYR A 180 18.64 -13.83 8.92
C TYR A 180 19.36 -12.79 8.06
N ILE A 181 19.46 -11.54 8.54
CA ILE A 181 19.89 -10.37 7.75
C ILE A 181 21.31 -9.89 8.15
N ASP A 182 21.99 -10.60 8.99
CA ASP A 182 23.40 -10.31 9.34
C ASP A 182 24.38 -10.71 8.24
#